data_f5734e5f4a4cbed3b59efafa42b0188d
#
_entry.id   f5734e5f4a4cbed3b59efafa42b0188d
#
_cell.length_a   1.000
_cell.length_b   1.000
_cell.length_c   1.000
_cell.angle_alpha   90.00
_cell.angle_beta   90.00
_cell.angle_gamma   90.00
#
_symmetry.space_group_name_H-M   'P 1'
#
loop_
_entity.id
_entity.type
_entity.pdbx_description
1 polymer ?
#
loop_
_entity_poly.entity_id
_entity_poly.type
_entity_poly.pdbx_seq_one_letter_code
_entity_poly.pdbx_strand_id
1 'polypeptide(L)'
;MGLRAVFLDVGNTLLREEPSRFAQYARAAQEEGLTVPEAEMRRLMIEAHAALPQEIDGAWRYTDAWFAHYIRRIFHQQLGLPVERLAPLSTRLFACFAEAGMFQVHAGCWELLDEARRRGLKVGIISNWSPRLPGLLHSLGFAGQVDFVLCSAIERLEKPEPAIFLRALELAGCAPHEALHAGDHMEKDVAGARTVGLHAVLVDHEGTTTSVRDTPVVHDLHALRARIVTLHSAHTS
;
A
#
# COMPACT_ATOMS: atom_id res chain seq x y z
N MET A 1 11.96 -23.00 -13.82
CA MET A 1 11.92 -21.65 -14.45
C MET A 1 12.06 -20.62 -13.34
N GLY A 2 12.97 -19.63 -13.49
CA GLY A 2 13.23 -18.60 -12.49
C GLY A 2 12.14 -17.53 -12.45
N LEU A 3 12.24 -16.61 -11.47
CA LEU A 3 11.35 -15.46 -11.40
C LEU A 3 11.42 -14.64 -12.70
N ARG A 4 10.26 -14.17 -13.16
CA ARG A 4 10.08 -13.26 -14.29
C ARG A 4 9.48 -11.92 -13.88
N ALA A 5 8.80 -11.89 -12.73
CA ALA A 5 8.18 -10.66 -12.23
C ALA A 5 8.28 -10.53 -10.71
N VAL A 6 8.33 -9.28 -10.25
CA VAL A 6 8.22 -8.88 -8.85
C VAL A 6 7.13 -7.82 -8.72
N PHE A 7 6.17 -8.08 -7.84
CA PHE A 7 5.12 -7.14 -7.52
C PHE A 7 5.34 -6.60 -6.10
N LEU A 8 5.23 -5.31 -5.93
CA LEU A 8 5.56 -4.62 -4.68
C LEU A 8 4.35 -3.80 -4.20
N ASP A 9 4.00 -3.93 -2.93
CA ASP A 9 3.13 -2.97 -2.28
C ASP A 9 3.88 -1.65 -2.04
N VAL A 10 3.15 -0.59 -1.70
CA VAL A 10 3.71 0.75 -1.49
C VAL A 10 3.75 1.15 -0.03
N GLY A 11 2.57 1.17 0.64
CA GLY A 11 2.45 1.68 2.00
C GLY A 11 3.16 0.78 3.02
N ASN A 12 4.02 1.34 3.86
CA ASN A 12 4.86 0.60 4.81
C ASN A 12 5.74 -0.50 4.17
N THR A 13 5.78 -0.59 2.85
CA THR A 13 6.65 -1.50 2.09
C THR A 13 7.75 -0.73 1.39
N LEU A 14 7.43 0.08 0.39
CA LEU A 14 8.37 0.95 -0.31
C LEU A 14 8.43 2.36 0.28
N LEU A 15 7.30 2.84 0.82
CA LEU A 15 7.15 4.17 1.40
C LEU A 15 6.68 4.08 2.84
N ARG A 16 7.18 4.97 3.70
CA ARG A 16 6.61 5.26 5.02
C ARG A 16 6.03 6.66 5.05
N GLU A 17 4.97 6.84 5.81
CA GLU A 17 4.41 8.16 6.10
C GLU A 17 5.17 8.82 7.26
N GLU A 18 5.56 10.08 7.07
CA GLU A 18 6.27 10.86 8.10
C GLU A 18 5.77 12.30 8.10
N PRO A 19 5.00 12.72 9.12
CA PRO A 19 4.50 11.92 10.24
C PRO A 19 3.40 10.93 9.82
N SER A 20 3.05 9.97 10.71
CA SER A 20 2.05 8.94 10.42
C SER A 20 0.70 9.53 10.03
N ARG A 21 -0.11 8.79 9.24
CA ARG A 21 -1.50 9.19 8.92
C ARG A 21 -2.33 9.43 10.19
N PHE A 22 -2.07 8.70 11.24
CA PHE A 22 -2.78 8.84 12.51
C PHE A 22 -2.43 10.16 13.19
N ALA A 23 -1.17 10.56 13.18
CA ALA A 23 -0.71 11.86 13.67
C ALA A 23 -1.30 13.00 12.83
N GLN A 24 -1.39 12.85 11.51
CA GLN A 24 -1.99 13.86 10.64
C GLN A 24 -3.49 14.07 10.90
N TYR A 25 -4.24 12.97 11.08
CA TYR A 25 -5.66 13.06 11.44
C TYR A 25 -5.86 13.62 12.85
N ALA A 26 -5.00 13.26 13.82
CA ALA A 26 -5.03 13.84 15.16
C ALA A 26 -4.72 15.34 15.14
N ARG A 27 -3.75 15.78 14.32
CA ARG A 27 -3.46 17.20 14.11
C ARG A 27 -4.65 17.93 13.46
N ALA A 28 -5.26 17.34 12.45
CA ALA A 28 -6.45 17.91 11.82
C ALA A 28 -7.62 18.04 12.83
N ALA A 29 -7.78 17.08 13.75
CA ALA A 29 -8.73 17.18 14.85
C ALA A 29 -8.40 18.35 15.79
N GLN A 30 -7.12 18.54 16.14
CA GLN A 30 -6.66 19.63 16.98
C GLN A 30 -6.94 21.01 16.36
N GLU A 31 -6.76 21.15 15.05
CA GLU A 31 -7.07 22.38 14.30
C GLU A 31 -8.58 22.70 14.32
N GLU A 32 -9.41 21.66 14.48
CA GLU A 32 -10.86 21.79 14.68
C GLU A 32 -11.29 21.97 16.16
N GLY A 33 -10.32 22.09 17.08
CA GLY A 33 -10.56 22.25 18.52
C GLY A 33 -10.85 20.95 19.27
N LEU A 34 -10.58 19.79 18.66
CA LEU A 34 -10.75 18.47 19.26
C LEU A 34 -9.38 17.92 19.69
N THR A 35 -9.25 17.48 20.94
CA THR A 35 -8.01 16.85 21.42
C THR A 35 -8.16 15.33 21.36
N VAL A 36 -7.49 14.70 20.39
CA VAL A 36 -7.55 13.24 20.18
C VAL A 36 -6.11 12.72 20.14
N PRO A 37 -5.69 11.89 21.10
CA PRO A 37 -4.37 11.24 21.06
C PRO A 37 -4.21 10.38 19.80
N GLU A 38 -2.97 10.26 19.28
CA GLU A 38 -2.69 9.48 18.08
C GLU A 38 -3.16 8.02 18.18
N ALA A 39 -2.95 7.38 19.33
CA ALA A 39 -3.40 6.01 19.56
C ALA A 39 -4.94 5.87 19.46
N GLU A 40 -5.67 6.86 20.00
CA GLU A 40 -7.13 6.89 19.89
C GLU A 40 -7.56 7.19 18.45
N MET A 41 -6.91 8.11 17.77
CA MET A 41 -7.17 8.38 16.35
C MET A 41 -6.97 7.13 15.50
N ARG A 42 -5.89 6.37 15.76
CA ARG A 42 -5.64 5.08 15.09
C ARG A 42 -6.82 4.12 15.28
N ARG A 43 -7.34 3.98 16.50
CA ARG A 43 -8.49 3.12 16.80
C ARG A 43 -9.72 3.56 16.01
N LEU A 44 -10.06 4.85 16.06
CA LEU A 44 -11.22 5.43 15.36
C LEU A 44 -11.12 5.23 13.84
N MET A 45 -9.93 5.42 13.28
CA MET A 45 -9.67 5.24 11.85
C MET A 45 -9.82 3.77 11.41
N ILE A 46 -9.32 2.82 12.19
CA ILE A 46 -9.47 1.39 11.92
C ILE A 46 -10.95 0.98 11.97
N GLU A 47 -11.67 1.39 13.01
CA GLU A 47 -13.09 1.13 13.16
C GLU A 47 -13.93 1.74 12.03
N ALA A 48 -13.63 2.98 11.65
CA ALA A 48 -14.30 3.66 10.55
C ALA A 48 -14.08 2.92 9.22
N HIS A 49 -12.84 2.50 8.95
CA HIS A 49 -12.52 1.77 7.73
C HIS A 49 -13.22 0.40 7.67
N ALA A 50 -13.21 -0.35 8.78
CA ALA A 50 -13.85 -1.66 8.85
C ALA A 50 -15.39 -1.59 8.71
N ALA A 51 -15.99 -0.49 9.17
CA ALA A 51 -17.44 -0.31 9.13
C ALA A 51 -17.98 0.21 7.78
N LEU A 52 -17.12 0.66 6.88
CA LEU A 52 -17.54 1.18 5.58
C LEU A 52 -17.41 0.11 4.50
N PRO A 53 -18.43 -0.06 3.65
CA PRO A 53 -18.35 -0.99 2.53
C PRO A 53 -17.32 -0.51 1.50
N GLN A 54 -16.94 -1.41 0.60
CA GLN A 54 -15.97 -1.15 -0.47
C GLN A 54 -16.50 -0.10 -1.46
N GLU A 55 -17.80 -0.05 -1.67
CA GLU A 55 -18.47 0.94 -2.52
C GLU A 55 -19.61 1.61 -1.76
N ILE A 56 -19.70 2.95 -1.83
CA ILE A 56 -20.75 3.77 -1.21
C ILE A 56 -21.24 4.76 -2.25
N ASP A 57 -22.54 4.72 -2.59
CA ASP A 57 -23.16 5.64 -3.54
C ASP A 57 -22.38 5.75 -4.88
N GLY A 58 -21.85 4.62 -5.39
CA GLY A 58 -21.03 4.55 -6.59
C GLY A 58 -19.56 4.95 -6.40
N ALA A 59 -19.18 5.44 -5.23
CA ALA A 59 -17.81 5.78 -4.87
C ALA A 59 -17.05 4.55 -4.40
N TRP A 60 -16.04 4.15 -5.16
CA TRP A 60 -15.15 3.04 -4.80
C TRP A 60 -14.19 3.44 -3.68
N ARG A 61 -13.83 2.47 -2.83
CA ARG A 61 -12.89 2.65 -1.70
C ARG A 61 -11.63 3.39 -2.13
N TYR A 62 -11.15 4.30 -1.28
CA TYR A 62 -10.01 5.19 -1.46
C TYR A 62 -10.19 6.32 -2.50
N THR A 63 -11.34 6.45 -3.18
CA THR A 63 -11.67 7.68 -3.93
C THR A 63 -12.01 8.82 -2.97
N ASP A 64 -11.95 10.08 -3.45
CA ASP A 64 -12.28 11.24 -2.63
C ASP A 64 -13.69 11.20 -2.09
N ALA A 65 -14.65 10.75 -2.91
CA ALA A 65 -16.04 10.60 -2.49
C ALA A 65 -16.19 9.55 -1.38
N TRP A 66 -15.49 8.40 -1.47
CA TRP A 66 -15.46 7.41 -0.41
C TRP A 66 -14.78 7.95 0.85
N PHE A 67 -13.66 8.65 0.70
CA PHE A 67 -12.98 9.28 1.83
C PHE A 67 -13.82 10.37 2.52
N ALA A 68 -14.73 11.05 1.80
CA ALA A 68 -15.67 11.97 2.42
C ALA A 68 -16.59 11.25 3.43
N HIS A 69 -17.08 10.04 3.09
CA HIS A 69 -17.83 9.21 4.05
C HIS A 69 -16.96 8.73 5.22
N TYR A 70 -15.71 8.37 4.95
CA TYR A 70 -14.76 7.96 5.97
C TYR A 70 -14.45 9.10 6.96
N ILE A 71 -14.15 10.30 6.47
CA ILE A 71 -13.91 11.50 7.27
C ILE A 71 -15.17 11.88 8.07
N ARG A 72 -16.35 11.84 7.45
CA ARG A 72 -17.63 12.06 8.13
C ARG A 72 -17.82 11.08 9.29
N ARG A 73 -17.50 9.81 9.09
CA ARG A 73 -17.64 8.80 10.16
C ARG A 73 -16.73 9.12 11.34
N ILE A 74 -15.45 9.44 11.09
CA ILE A 74 -14.50 9.76 12.16
C ILE A 74 -14.87 11.08 12.84
N PHE A 75 -14.91 12.16 12.08
CA PHE A 75 -14.98 13.51 12.67
C PHE A 75 -16.39 13.90 13.13
N HIS A 76 -17.43 13.53 12.36
CA HIS A 76 -18.79 13.89 12.76
C HIS A 76 -19.44 12.83 13.66
N GLN A 77 -19.44 11.55 13.24
CA GLN A 77 -20.19 10.53 13.98
C GLN A 77 -19.48 10.08 15.26
N GLN A 78 -18.14 9.95 15.25
CA GLN A 78 -17.39 9.50 16.42
C GLN A 78 -16.89 10.67 17.30
N LEU A 79 -16.50 11.80 16.71
CA LEU A 79 -15.91 12.94 17.43
C LEU A 79 -16.85 14.14 17.60
N GLY A 80 -18.05 14.11 16.99
CA GLY A 80 -19.06 15.16 17.16
C GLY A 80 -18.81 16.48 16.43
N LEU A 81 -17.87 16.53 15.46
CA LEU A 81 -17.62 17.74 14.68
C LEU A 81 -18.87 18.12 13.87
N PRO A 82 -19.28 19.41 13.83
CA PRO A 82 -20.38 19.86 13.00
C PRO A 82 -20.20 19.55 11.51
N VAL A 83 -21.30 19.17 10.82
CA VAL A 83 -21.28 18.70 9.41
C VAL A 83 -20.72 19.78 8.47
N GLU A 84 -21.01 21.04 8.71
CA GLU A 84 -20.54 22.18 7.91
C GLU A 84 -19.03 22.35 7.92
N ARG A 85 -18.31 21.77 8.89
CA ARG A 85 -16.85 21.80 8.97
C ARG A 85 -16.17 20.66 8.21
N LEU A 86 -16.91 19.66 7.75
CA LEU A 86 -16.34 18.48 7.11
C LEU A 86 -15.74 18.75 5.73
N ALA A 87 -16.37 19.60 4.91
CA ALA A 87 -15.88 19.86 3.56
C ALA A 87 -14.50 20.57 3.54
N PRO A 88 -14.28 21.66 4.33
CA PRO A 88 -12.96 22.26 4.46
C PRO A 88 -11.91 21.30 5.02
N LEU A 89 -12.27 20.50 6.04
CA LEU A 89 -11.41 19.49 6.64
C LEU A 89 -10.98 18.44 5.61
N SER A 90 -11.92 17.90 4.84
CA SER A 90 -11.63 16.91 3.79
C SER A 90 -10.67 17.47 2.75
N THR A 91 -10.88 18.71 2.30
CA THR A 91 -9.98 19.38 1.34
C THR A 91 -8.55 19.46 1.86
N ARG A 92 -8.38 19.87 3.14
CA ARG A 92 -7.03 19.94 3.76
C ARG A 92 -6.37 18.56 3.88
N LEU A 93 -7.11 17.55 4.32
CA LEU A 93 -6.58 16.19 4.42
C LEU A 93 -6.19 15.63 3.05
N PHE A 94 -7.02 15.83 2.02
CA PHE A 94 -6.69 15.37 0.66
C PHE A 94 -5.44 16.07 0.11
N ALA A 95 -5.28 17.37 0.34
CA ALA A 95 -4.09 18.11 -0.05
C ALA A 95 -2.84 17.55 0.66
N CYS A 96 -2.92 17.33 1.98
CA CYS A 96 -1.83 16.79 2.78
C CYS A 96 -1.32 15.44 2.22
N PHE A 97 -2.23 14.50 1.95
CA PHE A 97 -1.86 13.17 1.42
C PHE A 97 -1.58 13.15 -0.10
N ALA A 98 -1.66 14.27 -0.79
CA ALA A 98 -1.21 14.43 -2.17
C ALA A 98 0.27 14.87 -2.25
N GLU A 99 0.84 15.38 -1.17
CA GLU A 99 2.20 15.94 -1.14
C GLU A 99 3.24 14.85 -0.98
N ALA A 100 4.24 14.83 -1.87
CA ALA A 100 5.37 13.89 -1.79
C ALA A 100 6.16 14.01 -0.48
N GLY A 101 6.21 15.20 0.14
CA GLY A 101 6.88 15.46 1.41
C GLY A 101 6.31 14.69 2.62
N MET A 102 5.11 14.13 2.47
CA MET A 102 4.48 13.24 3.47
C MET A 102 5.06 11.83 3.46
N PHE A 103 5.84 11.47 2.44
CA PHE A 103 6.30 10.10 2.24
C PHE A 103 7.81 10.06 2.12
N GLN A 104 8.41 9.09 2.79
CA GLN A 104 9.83 8.78 2.68
C GLN A 104 10.00 7.40 2.04
N VAL A 105 10.88 7.33 1.04
CA VAL A 105 11.25 6.07 0.41
C VAL A 105 12.14 5.27 1.37
N HIS A 106 11.81 4.01 1.62
CA HIS A 106 12.64 3.16 2.46
C HIS A 106 14.02 2.91 1.84
N ALA A 107 15.04 2.84 2.71
CA ALA A 107 16.41 2.48 2.30
C ALA A 107 16.43 1.13 1.57
N GLY A 108 17.25 1.01 0.52
CA GLY A 108 17.35 -0.18 -0.31
C GLY A 108 16.30 -0.27 -1.44
N CYS A 109 15.36 0.69 -1.52
CA CYS A 109 14.33 0.67 -2.57
C CYS A 109 14.94 0.76 -3.97
N TRP A 110 15.79 1.73 -4.20
CA TRP A 110 16.41 1.95 -5.52
C TRP A 110 17.32 0.79 -5.93
N GLU A 111 18.10 0.28 -4.99
CA GLU A 111 18.95 -0.89 -5.20
C GLU A 111 18.15 -2.17 -5.50
N LEU A 112 16.94 -2.30 -4.90
CA LEU A 112 16.02 -3.39 -5.20
C LEU A 112 15.48 -3.28 -6.63
N LEU A 113 15.02 -2.09 -7.04
CA LEU A 113 14.47 -1.85 -8.37
C LEU A 113 15.55 -2.02 -9.47
N ASP A 114 16.76 -1.50 -9.22
CA ASP A 114 17.90 -1.67 -10.13
C ASP A 114 18.31 -3.13 -10.27
N GLU A 115 18.29 -3.91 -9.18
CA GLU A 115 18.59 -5.35 -9.23
C GLU A 115 17.55 -6.10 -10.04
N ALA A 116 16.26 -5.83 -9.81
CA ALA A 116 15.19 -6.46 -10.55
C ALA A 116 15.33 -6.17 -12.07
N ARG A 117 15.62 -4.92 -12.43
CA ARG A 117 15.85 -4.51 -13.82
C ARG A 117 17.06 -5.21 -14.44
N ARG A 118 18.21 -5.26 -13.73
CA ARG A 118 19.43 -5.95 -14.21
C ARG A 118 19.19 -7.43 -14.49
N ARG A 119 18.23 -8.05 -13.83
CA ARG A 119 17.82 -9.45 -14.05
C ARG A 119 16.73 -9.61 -15.10
N GLY A 120 16.28 -8.52 -15.71
CA GLY A 120 15.21 -8.56 -16.70
C GLY A 120 13.84 -8.90 -16.13
N LEU A 121 13.65 -8.70 -14.80
CA LEU A 121 12.37 -8.93 -14.16
C LEU A 121 11.40 -7.79 -14.48
N LYS A 122 10.14 -8.13 -14.72
CA LYS A 122 9.05 -7.16 -14.73
C LYS A 122 8.77 -6.68 -13.31
N VAL A 123 8.69 -5.37 -13.12
CA VAL A 123 8.39 -4.77 -11.81
C VAL A 123 7.03 -4.10 -11.87
N GLY A 124 6.08 -4.60 -11.07
CA GLY A 124 4.75 -4.02 -10.92
C GLY A 124 4.50 -3.49 -9.51
N ILE A 125 3.73 -2.43 -9.41
CA ILE A 125 3.16 -1.96 -8.14
C ILE A 125 1.74 -2.48 -8.02
N ILE A 126 1.37 -3.04 -6.84
CA ILE A 126 0.00 -3.44 -6.50
C ILE A 126 -0.34 -2.82 -5.14
N SER A 127 -1.15 -1.78 -5.10
CA SER A 127 -1.45 -1.11 -3.84
C SER A 127 -2.91 -0.70 -3.66
N ASN A 128 -3.42 -0.94 -2.46
CA ASN A 128 -4.72 -0.44 -2.02
C ASN A 128 -4.59 1.04 -1.67
N TRP A 129 -4.82 1.91 -2.66
CA TRP A 129 -4.52 3.34 -2.56
C TRP A 129 -5.53 4.20 -3.34
N SER A 130 -5.50 5.52 -3.09
CA SER A 130 -6.29 6.51 -3.81
C SER A 130 -5.80 6.70 -5.26
N PRO A 131 -6.61 7.28 -6.16
CA PRO A 131 -6.22 7.53 -7.54
C PRO A 131 -5.00 8.48 -7.70
N ARG A 132 -4.52 9.07 -6.60
CA ARG A 132 -3.31 9.92 -6.58
C ARG A 132 -2.00 9.13 -6.62
N LEU A 133 -2.03 7.82 -6.40
CA LEU A 133 -0.83 6.99 -6.32
C LEU A 133 0.11 7.14 -7.53
N PRO A 134 -0.34 7.10 -8.80
CA PRO A 134 0.59 7.24 -9.92
C PRO A 134 1.31 8.60 -9.93
N GLY A 135 0.61 9.69 -9.62
CA GLY A 135 1.20 11.02 -9.50
C GLY A 135 2.20 11.13 -8.34
N LEU A 136 1.87 10.56 -7.19
CA LEU A 136 2.77 10.49 -6.04
C LEU A 136 4.05 9.73 -6.38
N LEU A 137 3.94 8.54 -6.97
CA LEU A 137 5.09 7.74 -7.37
C LEU A 137 5.96 8.47 -8.41
N HIS A 138 5.34 9.17 -9.37
CA HIS A 138 6.07 10.01 -10.32
C HIS A 138 6.88 11.10 -9.60
N SER A 139 6.26 11.82 -8.67
CA SER A 139 6.91 12.90 -7.88
C SER A 139 8.05 12.38 -7.00
N LEU A 140 7.99 11.12 -6.55
CA LEU A 140 9.01 10.46 -5.75
C LEU A 140 10.12 9.79 -6.59
N GLY A 141 10.07 9.88 -7.94
CA GLY A 141 11.12 9.38 -8.83
C GLY A 141 10.94 7.93 -9.32
N PHE A 142 9.77 7.32 -9.13
CA PHE A 142 9.49 5.95 -9.61
C PHE A 142 9.21 5.89 -11.12
N ALA A 143 9.09 7.02 -11.80
CA ALA A 143 8.86 7.05 -13.24
C ALA A 143 9.97 6.31 -13.99
N GLY A 144 9.60 5.34 -14.85
CA GLY A 144 10.54 4.49 -15.57
C GLY A 144 11.28 3.46 -14.70
N GLN A 145 11.00 3.39 -13.39
CA GLN A 145 11.56 2.37 -12.49
C GLN A 145 10.67 1.13 -12.39
N VAL A 146 9.40 1.28 -12.69
CA VAL A 146 8.39 0.21 -12.66
C VAL A 146 7.69 0.09 -14.01
N ASP A 147 7.27 -1.11 -14.38
CA ASP A 147 6.62 -1.38 -15.68
C ASP A 147 5.13 -0.99 -15.64
N PHE A 148 4.46 -1.14 -14.50
CA PHE A 148 3.05 -0.78 -14.31
C PHE A 148 2.70 -0.50 -12.84
N VAL A 149 1.58 0.20 -12.64
CA VAL A 149 1.01 0.50 -11.31
C VAL A 149 -0.46 0.09 -11.31
N LEU A 150 -0.82 -0.90 -10.49
CA LEU A 150 -2.19 -1.25 -10.17
C LEU A 150 -2.60 -0.57 -8.86
N CYS A 151 -3.40 0.46 -8.99
CA CYS A 151 -3.99 1.21 -7.89
C CYS A 151 -5.43 0.76 -7.69
N SER A 152 -5.79 0.28 -6.51
CA SER A 152 -7.11 -0.32 -6.26
C SER A 152 -8.28 0.59 -6.62
N ALA A 153 -8.18 1.89 -6.32
CA ALA A 153 -9.25 2.83 -6.62
C ALA A 153 -9.41 3.13 -8.13
N ILE A 154 -8.36 2.93 -8.93
CA ILE A 154 -8.39 3.09 -10.40
C ILE A 154 -8.92 1.81 -11.04
N GLU A 155 -8.37 0.67 -10.64
CA GLU A 155 -8.73 -0.65 -11.19
C GLU A 155 -10.10 -1.15 -10.72
N ARG A 156 -10.63 -0.60 -9.62
CA ARG A 156 -11.80 -1.12 -8.89
C ARG A 156 -11.61 -2.59 -8.49
N LEU A 157 -10.38 -2.92 -8.11
CA LEU A 157 -9.94 -4.22 -7.60
C LEU A 157 -9.03 -3.95 -6.41
N GLU A 158 -9.16 -4.70 -5.31
CA GLU A 158 -8.29 -4.49 -4.15
C GLU A 158 -7.74 -5.80 -3.57
N LYS A 159 -6.55 -5.73 -2.97
CA LYS A 159 -6.01 -6.84 -2.17
C LYS A 159 -6.88 -7.03 -0.91
N PRO A 160 -7.17 -8.27 -0.48
CA PRO A 160 -6.59 -9.55 -0.92
C PRO A 160 -7.32 -10.24 -2.08
N GLU A 161 -8.22 -9.59 -2.81
CA GLU A 161 -9.00 -10.21 -3.87
C GLU A 161 -8.08 -10.78 -4.96
N PRO A 162 -8.30 -12.04 -5.41
CA PRO A 162 -7.49 -12.67 -6.45
C PRO A 162 -7.37 -11.86 -7.74
N ALA A 163 -8.43 -11.14 -8.09
CA ALA A 163 -8.54 -10.42 -9.36
C ALA A 163 -7.41 -9.41 -9.60
N ILE A 164 -6.96 -8.67 -8.56
CA ILE A 164 -5.88 -7.69 -8.73
C ILE A 164 -4.53 -8.36 -9.00
N PHE A 165 -4.27 -9.52 -8.40
CA PHE A 165 -3.04 -10.28 -8.63
C PHE A 165 -3.05 -10.95 -10.01
N LEU A 166 -4.19 -11.49 -10.45
CA LEU A 166 -4.36 -12.02 -11.80
C LEU A 166 -4.15 -10.94 -12.85
N ARG A 167 -4.65 -9.72 -12.61
CA ARG A 167 -4.40 -8.57 -13.47
C ARG A 167 -2.91 -8.22 -13.56
N ALA A 168 -2.18 -8.30 -12.44
CA ALA A 168 -0.73 -8.09 -12.42
C ALA A 168 0.01 -9.16 -13.24
N LEU A 169 -0.36 -10.42 -13.11
CA LEU A 169 0.21 -11.53 -13.90
C LEU A 169 -0.03 -11.36 -15.40
N GLU A 170 -1.23 -10.93 -15.79
CA GLU A 170 -1.56 -10.61 -17.18
C GLU A 170 -0.64 -9.52 -17.74
N LEU A 171 -0.47 -8.39 -17.01
CA LEU A 171 0.41 -7.30 -17.42
C LEU A 171 1.88 -7.69 -17.47
N ALA A 172 2.32 -8.57 -16.56
CA ALA A 172 3.68 -9.08 -16.55
C ALA A 172 3.93 -10.17 -17.61
N GLY A 173 2.89 -10.79 -18.14
CA GLY A 173 2.98 -11.87 -19.13
C GLY A 173 3.68 -13.11 -18.57
N CYS A 174 3.42 -13.48 -17.30
CA CYS A 174 4.08 -14.61 -16.65
C CYS A 174 3.09 -15.49 -15.88
N ALA A 175 3.52 -16.72 -15.58
CA ALA A 175 2.73 -17.64 -14.78
C ALA A 175 2.85 -17.31 -13.27
N PRO A 176 1.87 -17.70 -12.42
CA PRO A 176 1.90 -17.38 -10.99
C PRO A 176 3.20 -17.77 -10.27
N HIS A 177 3.70 -18.99 -10.51
CA HIS A 177 4.93 -19.49 -9.91
C HIS A 177 6.22 -18.81 -10.41
N GLU A 178 6.12 -17.96 -11.42
CA GLU A 178 7.22 -17.13 -11.95
C GLU A 178 7.20 -15.70 -11.37
N ALA A 179 6.26 -15.39 -10.48
CA ALA A 179 6.11 -14.07 -9.87
C ALA A 179 6.19 -14.12 -8.35
N LEU A 180 6.70 -13.04 -7.77
CA LEU A 180 6.75 -12.81 -6.34
C LEU A 180 6.00 -11.53 -6.01
N HIS A 181 5.16 -11.56 -4.96
CA HIS A 181 4.60 -10.37 -4.35
C HIS A 181 5.21 -10.13 -2.97
N ALA A 182 5.57 -8.88 -2.67
CA ALA A 182 6.07 -8.47 -1.37
C ALA A 182 5.29 -7.28 -0.83
N GLY A 183 4.87 -7.35 0.43
CA GLY A 183 4.11 -6.29 1.11
C GLY A 183 4.11 -6.47 2.63
N ASP A 184 3.57 -5.47 3.36
CA ASP A 184 3.61 -5.40 4.82
C ASP A 184 2.44 -6.11 5.52
N HIS A 185 1.41 -6.52 4.78
CA HIS A 185 0.18 -7.01 5.37
C HIS A 185 -0.04 -8.50 5.10
N MET A 186 -0.08 -9.32 6.19
CA MET A 186 -0.26 -10.79 6.07
C MET A 186 -1.46 -11.22 5.25
N GLU A 187 -2.62 -10.62 5.49
CA GLU A 187 -3.85 -11.01 4.80
C GLU A 187 -3.89 -10.47 3.36
N LYS A 188 -3.65 -9.16 3.20
CA LYS A 188 -3.79 -8.49 1.90
C LYS A 188 -2.68 -8.90 0.92
N ASP A 189 -1.44 -8.92 1.39
CA ASP A 189 -0.28 -9.16 0.52
C ASP A 189 0.09 -10.63 0.47
N VAL A 190 0.31 -11.25 1.62
CA VAL A 190 0.84 -12.62 1.64
C VAL A 190 -0.24 -13.65 1.32
N ALA A 191 -1.34 -13.65 2.07
CA ALA A 191 -2.43 -14.59 1.84
C ALA A 191 -3.09 -14.34 0.48
N GLY A 192 -3.38 -13.06 0.14
CA GLY A 192 -3.97 -12.71 -1.15
C GLY A 192 -3.14 -13.20 -2.35
N ALA A 193 -1.82 -12.92 -2.37
CA ALA A 193 -0.94 -13.37 -3.45
C ALA A 193 -0.87 -14.91 -3.56
N ARG A 194 -0.88 -15.60 -2.44
CA ARG A 194 -0.85 -17.07 -2.41
C ARG A 194 -2.11 -17.72 -2.97
N THR A 195 -3.27 -17.07 -2.87
CA THR A 195 -4.52 -17.61 -3.43
C THR A 195 -4.45 -17.85 -4.94
N VAL A 196 -3.60 -17.10 -5.63
CA VAL A 196 -3.36 -17.26 -7.07
C VAL A 196 -2.05 -17.97 -7.40
N GLY A 197 -1.31 -18.46 -6.40
CA GLY A 197 -0.09 -19.25 -6.60
C GLY A 197 1.20 -18.44 -6.76
N LEU A 198 1.24 -17.16 -6.37
CA LEU A 198 2.47 -16.38 -6.34
C LEU A 198 3.36 -16.79 -5.16
N HIS A 199 4.67 -16.61 -5.33
CA HIS A 199 5.55 -16.49 -4.17
C HIS A 199 5.19 -15.23 -3.39
N ALA A 200 5.20 -15.30 -2.05
CA ALA A 200 4.85 -14.17 -1.21
C ALA A 200 5.90 -13.96 -0.12
N VAL A 201 6.24 -12.70 0.16
CA VAL A 201 7.17 -12.27 1.20
C VAL A 201 6.52 -11.19 2.05
N LEU A 202 6.56 -11.37 3.36
CA LEU A 202 6.16 -10.32 4.30
C LEU A 202 7.35 -9.38 4.52
N VAL A 203 7.12 -8.08 4.36
CA VAL A 203 8.09 -7.03 4.66
C VAL A 203 7.68 -6.38 5.98
N ASP A 204 8.49 -6.54 7.01
CA ASP A 204 8.23 -6.04 8.37
C ASP A 204 9.38 -5.14 8.82
N HIS A 205 9.35 -3.87 8.43
CA HIS A 205 10.38 -2.88 8.78
C HIS A 205 10.47 -2.60 10.29
N GLU A 206 9.41 -2.87 11.05
CA GLU A 206 9.37 -2.66 12.50
C GLU A 206 9.98 -3.83 13.28
N GLY A 207 10.17 -4.99 12.65
CA GLY A 207 10.70 -6.18 13.30
C GLY A 207 9.78 -6.78 14.36
N THR A 208 8.48 -6.51 14.25
CA THR A 208 7.48 -6.98 15.22
C THR A 208 7.08 -8.44 15.01
N THR A 209 7.30 -8.94 13.81
CA THR A 209 6.95 -10.31 13.41
C THR A 209 8.16 -11.22 13.55
N THR A 210 8.17 -12.09 14.55
CA THR A 210 9.29 -13.00 14.81
C THR A 210 9.33 -14.20 13.86
N SER A 211 8.19 -14.75 13.52
CA SER A 211 8.03 -15.77 12.49
C SER A 211 6.57 -15.97 12.15
N VAL A 212 6.28 -16.27 10.89
CA VAL A 212 4.97 -16.75 10.45
C VAL A 212 5.19 -18.07 9.74
N ARG A 213 4.45 -19.10 10.13
CA ARG A 213 4.59 -20.43 9.55
C ARG A 213 4.53 -20.37 8.01
N ASP A 214 5.53 -20.97 7.37
CA ASP A 214 5.65 -21.09 5.92
C ASP A 214 5.68 -19.74 5.14
N THR A 215 5.95 -18.62 5.85
CA THR A 215 6.05 -17.29 5.21
C THR A 215 7.44 -16.71 5.42
N PRO A 216 8.18 -16.43 4.34
CA PRO A 216 9.41 -15.65 4.45
C PRO A 216 9.09 -14.23 4.97
N VAL A 217 9.78 -13.82 6.04
CA VAL A 217 9.72 -12.47 6.59
C VAL A 217 11.07 -11.81 6.36
N VAL A 218 11.06 -10.58 5.89
CA VAL A 218 12.25 -9.73 5.74
C VAL A 218 12.01 -8.41 6.46
N HIS A 219 13.07 -7.81 7.01
CA HIS A 219 12.96 -6.62 7.83
C HIS A 219 13.44 -5.34 7.12
N ASP A 220 13.87 -5.47 5.88
CA ASP A 220 14.26 -4.35 5.03
C ASP A 220 14.26 -4.73 3.55
N LEU A 221 14.42 -3.74 2.67
CA LEU A 221 14.43 -3.95 1.23
C LEU A 221 15.75 -4.53 0.72
N HIS A 222 16.85 -4.46 1.49
CA HIS A 222 18.10 -5.14 1.14
C HIS A 222 17.94 -6.66 1.29
N ALA A 223 17.28 -7.10 2.38
CA ALA A 223 16.95 -8.51 2.60
C ALA A 223 15.95 -9.02 1.55
N LEU A 224 14.94 -8.20 1.18
CA LEU A 224 14.03 -8.53 0.08
C LEU A 224 14.78 -8.71 -1.24
N ARG A 225 15.70 -7.80 -1.57
CA ARG A 225 16.56 -7.90 -2.76
C ARG A 225 17.34 -9.21 -2.77
N ALA A 226 17.99 -9.57 -1.66
CA ALA A 226 18.74 -10.81 -1.54
C ALA A 226 17.83 -12.04 -1.76
N ARG A 227 16.61 -12.02 -1.25
CA ARG A 227 15.62 -13.08 -1.44
C ARG A 227 15.22 -13.24 -2.89
N ILE A 228 14.97 -12.14 -3.61
CA ILE A 228 14.63 -12.14 -5.04
C ILE A 228 15.78 -12.75 -5.85
N VAL A 229 17.02 -12.36 -5.56
CA VAL A 229 18.22 -12.91 -6.18
C VAL A 229 18.30 -14.42 -6.02
N THR A 230 18.10 -14.92 -4.80
CA THR A 230 18.12 -16.36 -4.50
C THR A 230 17.06 -17.11 -5.27
N LEU A 231 15.81 -16.63 -5.27
CA LEU A 231 14.70 -17.27 -5.98
C LEU A 231 14.89 -17.26 -7.49
N HIS A 232 15.41 -16.18 -8.04
CA HIS A 232 15.70 -16.08 -9.48
C HIS A 232 16.80 -17.07 -9.90
N SER A 233 17.86 -17.21 -9.10
CA SER A 233 19.02 -18.05 -9.42
C SER A 233 18.75 -19.56 -9.21
N ALA A 234 17.92 -19.93 -8.27
CA ALA A 234 17.63 -21.34 -7.94
C ALA A 234 16.96 -22.14 -9.08
N HIS A 235 16.52 -21.46 -10.13
CA HIS A 235 15.81 -22.07 -11.26
C HIS A 235 16.53 -21.89 -12.60
N THR A 236 17.74 -21.31 -12.59
CA THR A 236 18.62 -21.19 -13.77
C THR A 236 19.70 -22.29 -13.82
N SER A 237 19.73 -23.15 -12.82
CA SER A 237 20.58 -24.35 -12.73
C SER A 237 19.73 -25.58 -13.02
#